data_56d108560cf146213fe2bd4e8fdef30d
#
_entry.id   56d108560cf146213fe2bd4e8fdef30d
#
_cell.length_a   1.000
_cell.length_b   1.000
_cell.length_c   1.000
_cell.angle_alpha   90.00
_cell.angle_beta   90.00
_cell.angle_gamma   90.00
#
_symmetry.space_group_name_H-M   'P 1'
#
loop_
_entity.id
_entity.type
_entity.pdbx_description
1 polymer ?
#
loop_
_entity_poly.entity_id
_entity_poly.type
_entity_poly.pdbx_seq_one_letter_code
_entity_poly.pdbx_strand_id
1 'polypeptide(L)'
;MENNVFEQMAKRYDTEDRIELAKVIVKEVRQELQNNKSSSLMDYGSGTGLVSLELSDLVDSILLVDSSQQMLEVANAKISNKGMTNAKVIYSDFTLETPELKADIVLMSLVLLHIPDTQKILQEMFSILSDGGKLIIIDFDKNDKIYHPKVHNGFSHEELNKSLTRAGFKSTTMKTFYKGTRIFMNQDASMFISSSIK
;
A
#
# COMPACT_ATOMS: atom_id res chain seq x y z
N MET A 1 -15.76 -15.84 11.10
CA MET A 1 -15.35 -14.43 10.93
C MET A 1 -14.20 -14.19 11.90
N GLU A 2 -12.96 -14.25 11.42
CA GLU A 2 -11.83 -13.80 12.25
C GLU A 2 -12.00 -12.29 12.48
N ASN A 3 -11.90 -11.87 13.76
CA ASN A 3 -11.97 -10.46 14.13
C ASN A 3 -10.86 -9.71 13.38
N ASN A 4 -11.23 -8.95 12.36
CA ASN A 4 -10.32 -8.07 11.66
C ASN A 4 -9.87 -6.99 12.66
N VAL A 5 -8.62 -7.06 13.09
CA VAL A 5 -8.04 -6.14 14.09
C VAL A 5 -8.15 -4.69 13.60
N PHE A 6 -8.03 -4.46 12.30
CA PHE A 6 -8.14 -3.14 11.68
C PHE A 6 -9.55 -2.56 11.80
N GLU A 7 -10.60 -3.39 11.75
CA GLU A 7 -11.99 -2.99 11.98
C GLU A 7 -12.17 -2.33 13.35
N GLN A 8 -11.56 -2.90 14.38
CA GLN A 8 -11.67 -2.39 15.77
C GLN A 8 -10.81 -1.15 16.02
N MET A 9 -9.73 -0.98 15.26
CA MET A 9 -8.74 0.08 15.45
C MET A 9 -9.03 1.35 14.64
N ALA A 10 -9.91 1.31 13.64
CA ALA A 10 -10.06 2.35 12.64
C ALA A 10 -10.17 3.78 13.23
N LYS A 11 -11.02 3.99 14.24
CA LYS A 11 -11.22 5.31 14.88
C LYS A 11 -10.00 5.84 15.65
N ARG A 12 -9.02 4.97 15.95
CA ARG A 12 -7.80 5.30 16.70
C ARG A 12 -6.55 5.00 15.86
N TYR A 13 -6.75 4.71 14.58
CA TYR A 13 -5.65 4.29 13.71
C TYR A 13 -4.64 5.41 13.48
N ASP A 14 -5.10 6.62 13.29
CA ASP A 14 -4.30 7.80 12.97
C ASP A 14 -3.60 8.37 14.22
N THR A 15 -2.69 7.58 14.80
CA THR A 15 -1.83 8.06 15.87
C THR A 15 -0.76 9.01 15.32
N GLU A 16 -0.18 9.83 16.20
CA GLU A 16 0.88 10.77 15.83
C GLU A 16 2.06 10.06 15.13
N ASP A 17 2.51 8.93 15.69
CA ASP A 17 3.59 8.11 15.09
C ASP A 17 3.24 7.61 13.68
N ARG A 18 2.00 7.17 13.45
CA ARG A 18 1.57 6.71 12.13
C ARG A 18 1.45 7.85 11.13
N ILE A 19 0.98 9.01 11.57
CA ILE A 19 0.92 10.21 10.74
C ILE A 19 2.33 10.64 10.33
N GLU A 20 3.29 10.65 11.26
CA GLU A 20 4.68 10.99 10.94
C GLU A 20 5.32 9.98 9.98
N LEU A 21 5.08 8.67 10.20
CA LEU A 21 5.56 7.63 9.28
C LEU A 21 4.93 7.78 7.89
N ALA A 22 3.64 8.08 7.82
CA ALA A 22 2.94 8.32 6.57
C ALA A 22 3.53 9.52 5.81
N LYS A 23 3.91 10.60 6.49
CA LYS A 23 4.59 11.75 5.85
C LYS A 23 5.92 11.35 5.18
N VAL A 24 6.69 10.48 5.85
CA VAL A 24 7.94 9.94 5.27
C VAL A 24 7.65 9.13 4.01
N ILE A 25 6.63 8.27 4.05
CA ILE A 25 6.19 7.47 2.90
C ILE A 25 5.70 8.36 1.77
N VAL A 26 4.82 9.32 2.07
CA VAL A 26 4.29 10.29 1.08
C VAL A 26 5.42 11.00 0.35
N LYS A 27 6.43 11.48 1.08
CA LYS A 27 7.60 12.17 0.48
C LYS A 27 8.31 11.27 -0.54
N GLU A 28 8.44 9.99 -0.27
CA GLU A 28 9.10 9.05 -1.16
C GLU A 28 8.22 8.69 -2.37
N VAL A 29 6.94 8.37 -2.15
CA VAL A 29 5.99 8.05 -3.23
C VAL A 29 5.80 9.22 -4.19
N ARG A 30 5.81 10.47 -3.71
CA ARG A 30 5.73 11.66 -4.57
C ARG A 30 6.84 11.71 -5.63
N GLN A 31 8.02 11.15 -5.36
CA GLN A 31 9.10 11.08 -6.34
C GLN A 31 8.78 10.08 -7.47
N GLU A 32 8.13 8.96 -7.13
CA GLU A 32 7.69 7.94 -8.09
C GLU A 32 6.50 8.40 -8.96
N LEU A 33 5.71 9.35 -8.46
CA LEU A 33 4.50 9.87 -9.12
C LEU A 33 4.74 11.13 -9.95
N GLN A 34 5.96 11.61 -10.10
CA GLN A 34 6.24 12.75 -10.96
C GLN A 34 5.78 12.46 -12.40
N ASN A 35 5.05 13.42 -13.01
CA ASN A 35 4.47 13.32 -14.35
C ASN A 35 3.30 12.33 -14.54
N ASN A 36 2.59 11.96 -13.45
CA ASN A 36 1.46 11.03 -13.50
C ASN A 36 0.08 11.71 -13.34
N LYS A 37 -0.05 13.00 -13.63
CA LYS A 37 -1.29 13.77 -13.42
C LYS A 37 -2.52 13.23 -14.16
N SER A 38 -2.33 12.49 -15.23
CA SER A 38 -3.43 11.86 -15.99
C SER A 38 -3.67 10.40 -15.64
N SER A 39 -2.94 9.88 -14.65
CA SER A 39 -3.01 8.47 -14.27
C SER A 39 -4.01 8.25 -13.13
N SER A 40 -4.70 7.12 -13.16
CA SER A 40 -5.49 6.60 -12.04
C SER A 40 -4.58 5.89 -11.04
N LEU A 41 -4.76 6.17 -9.74
CA LEU A 41 -4.08 5.51 -8.63
C LEU A 41 -5.07 4.63 -7.86
N MET A 42 -4.76 3.37 -7.67
CA MET A 42 -5.41 2.50 -6.70
C MET A 42 -4.50 2.30 -5.50
N ASP A 43 -4.99 2.59 -4.30
CA ASP A 43 -4.32 2.30 -3.03
C ASP A 43 -4.94 1.04 -2.43
N TYR A 44 -4.24 -0.09 -2.52
CA TYR A 44 -4.69 -1.38 -2.01
C TYR A 44 -4.24 -1.58 -0.56
N GLY A 45 -5.20 -1.84 0.33
CA GLY A 45 -4.99 -1.83 1.79
C GLY A 45 -4.83 -0.40 2.30
N SER A 46 -5.63 0.52 1.78
CA SER A 46 -5.51 1.97 1.99
C SER A 46 -5.71 2.41 3.45
N GLY A 47 -6.32 1.57 4.27
CA GLY A 47 -6.69 1.93 5.63
C GLY A 47 -7.52 3.21 5.67
N THR A 48 -7.08 4.16 6.47
CA THR A 48 -7.74 5.47 6.61
C THR A 48 -7.29 6.51 5.56
N GLY A 49 -6.51 6.10 4.55
CA GLY A 49 -6.02 6.97 3.49
C GLY A 49 -4.91 7.94 3.91
N LEU A 50 -4.11 7.62 4.94
CA LEU A 50 -3.03 8.50 5.43
C LEU A 50 -1.98 8.82 4.37
N VAL A 51 -1.73 7.91 3.44
CA VAL A 51 -0.74 8.08 2.37
C VAL A 51 -1.41 8.61 1.11
N SER A 52 -2.37 7.87 0.56
CA SER A 52 -2.91 8.16 -0.78
C SER A 52 -3.65 9.48 -0.88
N LEU A 53 -4.37 9.92 0.14
CA LEU A 53 -5.08 11.21 0.09
C LEU A 53 -4.13 12.42 0.00
N GLU A 54 -2.89 12.28 0.47
CA GLU A 54 -1.85 13.32 0.35
C GLU A 54 -1.14 13.31 -1.02
N LEU A 55 -1.54 12.40 -1.93
CA LEU A 55 -1.02 12.28 -3.31
C LEU A 55 -2.02 12.78 -4.36
N SER A 56 -3.17 13.28 -3.94
CA SER A 56 -4.29 13.62 -4.82
C SER A 56 -3.99 14.73 -5.85
N ASP A 57 -3.00 15.56 -5.57
CA ASP A 57 -2.53 16.60 -6.49
C ASP A 57 -1.62 16.07 -7.61
N LEU A 58 -1.19 14.81 -7.54
CA LEU A 58 -0.24 14.18 -8.48
C LEU A 58 -0.89 13.23 -9.48
N VAL A 59 -2.15 12.89 -9.30
CA VAL A 59 -2.88 11.90 -10.10
C VAL A 59 -4.25 12.43 -10.52
N ASP A 60 -4.85 11.83 -11.53
CA ASP A 60 -6.20 12.19 -12.00
C ASP A 60 -7.25 11.74 -10.99
N SER A 61 -7.14 10.50 -10.53
CA SER A 61 -8.11 9.92 -9.61
C SER A 61 -7.45 8.94 -8.64
N ILE A 62 -8.05 8.80 -7.44
CA ILE A 62 -7.63 7.85 -6.41
C ILE A 62 -8.79 6.93 -6.06
N LEU A 63 -8.53 5.63 -6.11
CA LEU A 63 -9.40 4.59 -5.61
C LEU A 63 -8.77 3.96 -4.37
N LEU A 64 -9.36 4.21 -3.19
CA LEU A 64 -8.95 3.60 -1.93
C LEU A 64 -9.68 2.26 -1.78
N VAL A 65 -8.93 1.18 -1.64
CA VAL A 65 -9.47 -0.18 -1.51
C VAL A 65 -9.00 -0.78 -0.19
N ASP A 66 -9.93 -1.25 0.63
CA ASP A 66 -9.61 -1.93 1.89
C ASP A 66 -10.66 -3.00 2.22
N SER A 67 -10.27 -4.01 2.99
CA SER A 67 -11.14 -5.06 3.52
C SER A 67 -11.75 -4.72 4.88
N SER A 68 -11.53 -3.51 5.39
CA SER A 68 -12.15 -2.97 6.60
C SER A 68 -13.12 -1.85 6.25
N GLN A 69 -14.41 -2.11 6.47
CA GLN A 69 -15.46 -1.12 6.26
C GLN A 69 -15.23 0.11 7.15
N GLN A 70 -14.79 -0.08 8.39
CA GLN A 70 -14.56 1.02 9.32
C GLN A 70 -13.37 1.89 8.94
N MET A 71 -12.30 1.32 8.37
CA MET A 71 -11.19 2.09 7.80
C MET A 71 -11.68 2.98 6.66
N LEU A 72 -12.48 2.42 5.76
CA LEU A 72 -13.04 3.16 4.62
C LEU A 72 -14.03 4.27 5.06
N GLU A 73 -14.79 4.08 6.14
CA GLU A 73 -15.64 5.14 6.71
C GLU A 73 -14.81 6.33 7.17
N VAL A 74 -13.67 6.09 7.85
CA VAL A 74 -12.73 7.15 8.25
C VAL A 74 -12.13 7.83 7.02
N ALA A 75 -11.68 7.06 6.04
CA ALA A 75 -11.14 7.60 4.78
C ALA A 75 -12.17 8.48 4.05
N ASN A 76 -13.42 8.00 3.92
CA ASN A 76 -14.51 8.72 3.26
C ASN A 76 -14.87 10.03 3.99
N ALA A 77 -14.85 10.02 5.33
CA ALA A 77 -15.02 11.24 6.12
C ALA A 77 -13.91 12.27 5.83
N LYS A 78 -12.65 11.83 5.69
CA LYS A 78 -11.54 12.73 5.31
C LYS A 78 -11.71 13.29 3.90
N ILE A 79 -12.10 12.46 2.92
CA ILE A 79 -12.40 12.90 1.53
C ILE A 79 -13.45 14.00 1.56
N SER A 80 -14.57 13.76 2.26
CA SER A 80 -15.66 14.71 2.37
C SER A 80 -15.24 16.01 3.06
N ASN A 81 -14.53 15.92 4.20
CA ASN A 81 -14.08 17.08 4.97
C ASN A 81 -13.05 17.96 4.20
N LYS A 82 -12.22 17.33 3.37
CA LYS A 82 -11.27 18.04 2.49
C LYS A 82 -11.91 18.53 1.18
N GLY A 83 -13.17 18.22 0.90
CA GLY A 83 -13.84 18.55 -0.35
C GLY A 83 -13.18 17.92 -1.59
N MET A 84 -12.58 16.73 -1.44
CA MET A 84 -11.88 16.06 -2.54
C MET A 84 -12.90 15.48 -3.53
N THR A 85 -12.71 15.79 -4.81
CA THR A 85 -13.60 15.33 -5.90
C THR A 85 -13.01 14.17 -6.71
N ASN A 86 -11.71 13.92 -6.57
CA ASN A 86 -10.98 12.90 -7.33
C ASN A 86 -10.59 11.65 -6.51
N ALA A 87 -11.19 11.46 -5.33
CA ALA A 87 -10.95 10.29 -4.49
C ALA A 87 -12.26 9.60 -4.13
N LYS A 88 -12.26 8.27 -4.11
CA LYS A 88 -13.40 7.42 -3.69
C LYS A 88 -12.90 6.15 -2.98
N VAL A 89 -13.78 5.52 -2.22
CA VAL A 89 -13.49 4.29 -1.48
C VAL A 89 -14.27 3.11 -2.04
N ILE A 90 -13.69 1.91 -2.02
CA ILE A 90 -14.36 0.64 -2.33
C ILE A 90 -13.95 -0.40 -1.30
N TYR A 91 -14.95 -1.09 -0.73
CA TYR A 91 -14.74 -2.28 0.09
C TYR A 91 -14.43 -3.46 -0.81
N SER A 92 -13.26 -4.08 -0.67
CA SER A 92 -12.89 -5.30 -1.36
C SER A 92 -11.72 -6.00 -0.70
N ASP A 93 -11.71 -7.33 -0.77
CA ASP A 93 -10.62 -8.19 -0.31
C ASP A 93 -10.15 -9.07 -1.49
N PHE A 94 -9.06 -8.69 -2.13
CA PHE A 94 -8.50 -9.40 -3.29
C PHE A 94 -7.86 -10.75 -2.90
N THR A 95 -7.74 -11.05 -1.62
CA THR A 95 -7.36 -12.40 -1.21
C THR A 95 -8.50 -13.41 -1.41
N LEU A 96 -9.74 -12.92 -1.45
CA LEU A 96 -10.95 -13.70 -1.68
C LEU A 96 -11.37 -13.63 -3.15
N GLU A 97 -11.60 -12.44 -3.67
CA GLU A 97 -12.07 -12.20 -5.03
C GLU A 97 -11.51 -10.88 -5.56
N THR A 98 -10.94 -10.91 -6.75
CA THR A 98 -10.42 -9.70 -7.40
C THR A 98 -11.51 -9.10 -8.30
N PRO A 99 -11.94 -7.87 -8.03
CA PRO A 99 -12.96 -7.22 -8.85
C PRO A 99 -12.42 -6.86 -10.23
N GLU A 100 -13.33 -6.71 -11.21
CA GLU A 100 -13.00 -6.20 -12.54
C GLU A 100 -12.67 -4.69 -12.47
N LEU A 101 -11.48 -4.38 -12.00
CA LEU A 101 -10.96 -3.01 -11.90
C LEU A 101 -9.71 -2.84 -12.76
N LYS A 102 -9.45 -1.62 -13.17
CA LYS A 102 -8.20 -1.23 -13.85
C LYS A 102 -7.64 0.02 -13.20
N ALA A 103 -6.31 0.06 -13.11
CA ALA A 103 -5.57 1.22 -12.63
C ALA A 103 -4.26 1.36 -13.41
N ASP A 104 -3.81 2.60 -13.60
CA ASP A 104 -2.51 2.86 -14.20
C ASP A 104 -1.39 2.70 -13.18
N ILE A 105 -1.70 2.98 -11.93
CA ILE A 105 -0.78 2.85 -10.80
C ILE A 105 -1.48 2.12 -9.66
N VAL A 106 -0.82 1.12 -9.08
CA VAL A 106 -1.23 0.48 -7.83
C VAL A 106 -0.20 0.81 -6.77
N LEU A 107 -0.65 1.30 -5.63
CA LEU A 107 0.13 1.51 -4.42
C LEU A 107 -0.23 0.45 -3.39
N MET A 108 0.76 -0.17 -2.77
CA MET A 108 0.64 -1.02 -1.59
C MET A 108 1.58 -0.47 -0.51
N SER A 109 1.03 0.13 0.53
CA SER A 109 1.83 0.77 1.58
C SER A 109 1.60 0.10 2.94
N LEU A 110 2.60 -0.62 3.44
CA LEU A 110 2.59 -1.37 4.70
C LEU A 110 1.41 -2.36 4.79
N VAL A 111 1.08 -3.00 3.69
CA VAL A 111 -0.01 -3.97 3.58
C VAL A 111 0.48 -5.36 3.22
N LEU A 112 1.52 -5.49 2.39
CA LEU A 112 2.01 -6.78 1.91
C LEU A 112 2.45 -7.69 3.06
N LEU A 113 3.04 -7.12 4.12
CA LEU A 113 3.42 -7.85 5.34
C LEU A 113 2.26 -8.57 6.03
N HIS A 114 1.01 -8.16 5.80
CA HIS A 114 -0.20 -8.76 6.37
C HIS A 114 -0.82 -9.84 5.49
N ILE A 115 -0.33 -10.03 4.26
CA ILE A 115 -0.90 -10.95 3.28
C ILE A 115 -0.11 -12.26 3.25
N PRO A 116 -0.69 -13.40 3.71
CA PRO A 116 0.03 -14.66 3.79
C PRO A 116 0.51 -15.18 2.43
N ASP A 117 -0.34 -15.12 1.39
CA ASP A 117 0.01 -15.53 0.03
C ASP A 117 0.47 -14.33 -0.81
N THR A 118 1.72 -13.94 -0.59
CA THR A 118 2.36 -12.85 -1.32
C THR A 118 2.37 -13.07 -2.82
N GLN A 119 2.57 -14.33 -3.29
CA GLN A 119 2.63 -14.60 -4.73
C GLN A 119 1.28 -14.39 -5.40
N LYS A 120 0.20 -14.86 -4.77
CA LYS A 120 -1.17 -14.67 -5.28
C LYS A 120 -1.50 -13.17 -5.40
N ILE A 121 -1.32 -12.41 -4.34
CA ILE A 121 -1.69 -10.98 -4.37
C ILE A 121 -0.90 -10.19 -5.40
N LEU A 122 0.38 -10.49 -5.62
CA LEU A 122 1.17 -9.84 -6.67
C LEU A 122 0.65 -10.18 -8.08
N GLN A 123 0.13 -11.39 -8.31
CA GLN A 123 -0.54 -11.75 -9.57
C GLN A 123 -1.85 -11.00 -9.74
N GLU A 124 -2.63 -10.82 -8.67
CA GLU A 124 -3.85 -10.02 -8.72
C GLU A 124 -3.54 -8.53 -9.02
N MET A 125 -2.51 -7.97 -8.40
CA MET A 125 -2.05 -6.59 -8.71
C MET A 125 -1.62 -6.47 -10.18
N PHE A 126 -0.91 -7.49 -10.70
CA PHE A 126 -0.54 -7.53 -12.12
C PHE A 126 -1.76 -7.56 -13.03
N SER A 127 -2.81 -8.32 -12.67
CA SER A 127 -4.02 -8.47 -13.48
C SER A 127 -4.80 -7.17 -13.63
N ILE A 128 -4.91 -6.38 -12.55
CA ILE A 128 -5.67 -5.13 -12.52
C ILE A 128 -4.92 -3.92 -13.09
N LEU A 129 -3.60 -3.99 -13.22
CA LEU A 129 -2.85 -2.92 -13.85
C LEU A 129 -3.14 -2.83 -15.34
N SER A 130 -3.22 -1.61 -15.85
CA SER A 130 -3.20 -1.32 -17.28
C SER A 130 -1.86 -1.75 -17.90
N ASP A 131 -1.80 -1.98 -19.21
CA ASP A 131 -0.55 -2.28 -19.90
C ASP A 131 0.42 -1.11 -19.76
N GLY A 132 1.65 -1.40 -19.32
CA GLY A 132 2.65 -0.39 -18.95
C GLY A 132 2.39 0.28 -17.61
N GLY A 133 1.38 -0.16 -16.88
CA GLY A 133 1.06 0.33 -15.53
C GLY A 133 2.13 -0.01 -14.50
N LYS A 134 2.11 0.69 -13.38
CA LYS A 134 3.15 0.67 -12.35
C LYS A 134 2.61 0.13 -11.03
N LEU A 135 3.29 -0.84 -10.43
CA LEU A 135 3.11 -1.26 -9.04
C LEU A 135 4.17 -0.60 -8.16
N ILE A 136 3.73 0.12 -7.13
CA ILE A 136 4.60 0.70 -6.10
C ILE A 136 4.32 -0.04 -4.80
N ILE A 137 5.35 -0.63 -4.19
CA ILE A 137 5.27 -1.28 -2.88
C ILE A 137 6.17 -0.55 -1.91
N ILE A 138 5.63 -0.16 -0.76
CA ILE A 138 6.38 0.26 0.41
C ILE A 138 6.13 -0.74 1.52
N ASP A 139 7.20 -1.32 2.04
CA ASP A 139 7.10 -2.22 3.18
C ASP A 139 8.44 -2.26 3.95
N PHE A 140 8.53 -3.08 4.98
CA PHE A 140 9.74 -3.22 5.78
C PHE A 140 10.75 -4.16 5.11
N ASP A 141 12.03 -3.78 5.17
CA ASP A 141 13.13 -4.71 4.91
C ASP A 141 13.09 -5.87 5.92
N LYS A 142 13.53 -7.05 5.50
CA LYS A 142 13.57 -8.25 6.34
C LYS A 142 14.31 -7.99 7.65
N ASN A 143 13.68 -8.34 8.76
CA ASN A 143 14.22 -8.16 10.10
C ASN A 143 14.06 -9.45 10.92
N ASP A 144 15.14 -10.19 11.06
CA ASP A 144 15.15 -11.48 11.77
C ASP A 144 14.91 -11.37 13.29
N LYS A 145 14.87 -10.16 13.84
CA LYS A 145 14.51 -9.93 15.25
C LYS A 145 13.00 -9.91 15.46
N ILE A 146 12.22 -9.88 14.38
CA ILE A 146 10.76 -9.84 14.43
C ILE A 146 10.22 -11.23 14.16
N TYR A 147 9.35 -11.68 15.05
CA TYR A 147 8.56 -12.89 14.86
C TYR A 147 7.11 -12.62 15.22
N HIS A 148 6.21 -12.90 14.28
CA HIS A 148 4.76 -12.84 14.52
C HIS A 148 4.06 -13.89 13.63
N PRO A 149 3.10 -14.68 14.17
CA PRO A 149 2.49 -15.79 13.43
C PRO A 149 1.61 -15.38 12.26
N LYS A 150 1.16 -14.11 12.22
CA LYS A 150 0.22 -13.58 11.20
C LYS A 150 0.81 -12.41 10.38
N VAL A 151 2.08 -12.10 10.55
CA VAL A 151 2.71 -10.95 9.88
C VAL A 151 4.11 -11.38 9.42
N HIS A 152 4.44 -11.10 8.17
CA HIS A 152 5.80 -11.30 7.68
C HIS A 152 6.79 -10.43 8.45
N ASN A 153 7.99 -10.92 8.66
CA ASN A 153 9.06 -10.16 9.32
C ASN A 153 9.79 -9.18 8.39
N GLY A 154 9.10 -8.72 7.35
CA GLY A 154 9.64 -7.90 6.27
C GLY A 154 10.07 -8.75 5.07
N PHE A 155 10.61 -8.10 4.04
CA PHE A 155 10.94 -8.72 2.77
C PHE A 155 12.41 -8.51 2.41
N SER A 156 13.06 -9.59 1.93
CA SER A 156 14.34 -9.42 1.27
C SER A 156 14.13 -8.92 -0.15
N HIS A 157 14.97 -7.98 -0.60
CA HIS A 157 14.87 -7.41 -1.94
C HIS A 157 14.98 -8.50 -3.03
N GLU A 158 15.85 -9.50 -2.83
CA GLU A 158 16.03 -10.59 -3.77
C GLU A 158 14.78 -11.47 -3.89
N GLU A 159 14.20 -11.90 -2.73
CA GLU A 159 13.01 -12.75 -2.70
C GLU A 159 11.79 -12.04 -3.29
N LEU A 160 11.59 -10.77 -2.94
CA LEU A 160 10.49 -9.97 -3.47
C LEU A 160 10.64 -9.75 -4.98
N ASN A 161 11.84 -9.44 -5.46
CA ASN A 161 12.09 -9.29 -6.89
C ASN A 161 11.80 -10.58 -7.68
N LYS A 162 12.16 -11.75 -7.13
CA LYS A 162 11.80 -13.05 -7.73
C LYS A 162 10.29 -13.23 -7.81
N SER A 163 9.56 -12.87 -6.75
CA SER A 163 8.09 -12.97 -6.71
C SER A 163 7.42 -12.02 -7.69
N LEU A 164 7.90 -10.79 -7.82
CA LEU A 164 7.44 -9.82 -8.82
C LEU A 164 7.67 -10.31 -10.25
N THR A 165 8.85 -10.85 -10.52
CA THR A 165 9.16 -11.44 -11.84
C THR A 165 8.25 -12.62 -12.17
N ARG A 166 7.98 -13.51 -11.19
CA ARG A 166 7.04 -14.64 -11.36
C ARG A 166 5.59 -14.17 -11.57
N ALA A 167 5.21 -13.04 -11.00
CA ALA A 167 3.89 -12.44 -11.23
C ALA A 167 3.77 -11.80 -12.63
N GLY A 168 4.88 -11.58 -13.34
CA GLY A 168 4.91 -11.04 -14.71
C GLY A 168 5.47 -9.64 -14.82
N PHE A 169 5.85 -9.00 -13.71
CA PHE A 169 6.42 -7.66 -13.72
C PHE A 169 7.79 -7.62 -14.39
N LYS A 170 8.05 -6.52 -15.09
CA LYS A 170 9.31 -6.20 -15.75
C LYS A 170 9.95 -4.99 -15.05
N SER A 171 11.23 -4.80 -15.20
CA SER A 171 11.92 -3.56 -14.79
C SER A 171 11.62 -3.13 -13.35
N THR A 172 11.89 -4.01 -12.39
CA THR A 172 11.75 -3.67 -10.97
C THR A 172 12.96 -2.88 -10.48
N THR A 173 12.72 -1.71 -9.91
CA THR A 173 13.69 -0.98 -9.08
C THR A 173 13.33 -1.12 -7.62
N MET A 174 14.33 -1.18 -6.73
CA MET A 174 14.11 -1.33 -5.31
C MET A 174 15.22 -0.66 -4.51
N LYS A 175 14.85 0.11 -3.49
CA LYS A 175 15.82 0.76 -2.59
C LYS A 175 15.28 0.87 -1.17
N THR A 176 16.13 0.70 -0.17
CA THR A 176 15.83 1.12 1.21
C THR A 176 15.92 2.65 1.28
N PHE A 177 14.88 3.33 1.77
CA PHE A 177 14.81 4.80 1.78
C PHE A 177 14.69 5.39 3.18
N TYR A 178 14.33 4.59 4.18
CA TYR A 178 14.15 5.08 5.55
C TYR A 178 14.61 4.05 6.59
N LYS A 179 15.16 4.56 7.71
CA LYS A 179 15.44 3.77 8.90
C LYS A 179 14.86 4.50 10.10
N GLY A 180 14.07 3.81 10.89
CA GLY A 180 13.39 4.38 12.04
C GLY A 180 13.51 3.54 13.29
N THR A 181 13.40 4.21 14.43
CA THR A 181 13.43 3.57 15.75
C THR A 181 12.02 3.12 16.13
N ARG A 182 11.87 1.86 16.51
CA ARG A 182 10.62 1.24 16.98
C ARG A 182 9.44 1.30 16.01
N ILE A 183 9.71 1.39 14.70
CA ILE A 183 8.68 1.55 13.66
C ILE A 183 8.03 0.24 13.24
N PHE A 184 8.61 -0.92 13.59
CA PHE A 184 8.04 -2.22 13.23
C PHE A 184 7.98 -3.12 14.48
N MET A 185 6.76 -3.35 15.00
CA MET A 185 6.52 -4.16 16.23
C MET A 185 7.45 -3.74 17.40
N ASN A 186 7.57 -2.45 17.62
CA ASN A 186 8.44 -1.86 18.64
C ASN A 186 9.95 -2.20 18.48
N GLN A 187 10.38 -2.58 17.29
CA GLN A 187 11.77 -2.77 16.91
C GLN A 187 12.21 -1.71 15.90
N ASP A 188 13.49 -1.39 15.93
CA ASP A 188 14.12 -0.57 14.90
C ASP A 188 14.08 -1.33 13.58
N ALA A 189 13.69 -0.65 12.52
CA ALA A 189 13.57 -1.26 11.20
C ALA A 189 13.87 -0.26 10.09
N SER A 190 14.08 -0.80 8.88
CA SER A 190 14.16 -0.02 7.66
C SER A 190 12.99 -0.32 6.74
N MET A 191 12.63 0.66 5.90
CA MET A 191 11.61 0.52 4.87
C MET A 191 12.23 0.65 3.50
N PHE A 192 11.73 -0.14 2.57
CA PHE A 192 12.07 -0.04 1.15
C PHE A 192 10.89 0.50 0.33
N ILE A 193 11.20 1.02 -0.82
CA ILE A 193 10.27 1.26 -1.91
C ILE A 193 10.67 0.39 -3.10
N SER A 194 9.69 -0.23 -3.72
CA SER A 194 9.82 -0.99 -4.96
C SER A 194 8.89 -0.40 -6.01
N SER A 195 9.38 -0.25 -7.23
CA SER A 195 8.61 0.22 -8.39
C SER A 195 8.80 -0.77 -9.53
N SER A 196 7.70 -1.37 -10.00
CA SER A 196 7.70 -2.43 -11.01
C SER A 196 6.71 -2.12 -12.13
N ILE A 197 7.07 -2.41 -13.37
CA ILE A 197 6.24 -2.14 -14.56
C ILE A 197 5.61 -3.45 -15.06
N LYS A 198 4.33 -3.39 -15.42
CA LYS A 198 3.60 -4.48 -16.10
C LYS A 198 4.07 -4.69 -17.52
#